data_5a2ab0fc3b4e1644f85e2bddf03fea43
#
_entry.id   5a2ab0fc3b4e1644f85e2bddf03fea43
#
_cell.length_a   1.000
_cell.length_b   1.000
_cell.length_c   1.000
_cell.angle_alpha   90.00
_cell.angle_beta   90.00
_cell.angle_gamma   90.00
#
_symmetry.space_group_name_H-M   'P 1'
#
loop_
_entity.id
_entity.type
_entity.pdbx_description
1 polymer ?
#
loop_
_entity_poly.entity_id
_entity_poly.type
_entity_poly.pdbx_seq_one_letter_code
_entity_poly.pdbx_strand_id
1 'polypeptide(L)'
;MHSGQVGTIDEYISQQRRSTLRLAVAAVAMPAWLQGCSSAGDAQDGAEGLIGKENLAVGGAEEGKGFRARLYTPTFIQKLNGRYFIVDCWHHRIIHASDLNTPLVRWQALDEDIAGPHSIATDSVLYVAEDTGRHGLRAYRETARGHFERVQEVSGVGVRPHRTLFDTLHQQFLVVGSGDQSIHLLENRDGTLVRTLEKRVPELGTQYCRSITLHQGLLHFVGNEDIVIYRVERGSVSATGRVIHLPKNYQGSNDIFFLGSRHGIFTSTPQKAFLFSSLDDLANGTAQDVSAAFRGTPYSVSRFDGRLWIPEITEYSAIRSYPAGGDSISQASARTLFDFGEPDSQSMERKRQIPT
;
A
#
# COMPACT_ATOMS: atom_id res chain seq x y z
N MET A 1 31.54 14.36 31.01
CA MET A 1 31.79 13.98 29.64
C MET A 1 31.49 12.49 29.50
N HIS A 2 30.26 12.12 29.11
CA HIS A 2 29.90 10.74 28.81
C HIS A 2 29.73 10.67 27.29
N SER A 3 30.68 10.01 26.62
CA SER A 3 30.60 9.66 25.20
C SER A 3 29.67 8.46 25.07
N GLY A 4 28.42 8.72 24.67
CA GLY A 4 27.49 7.68 24.24
C GLY A 4 27.98 7.10 22.91
N GLN A 5 28.40 5.84 22.89
CA GLN A 5 28.65 5.09 21.67
C GLN A 5 27.32 4.91 20.92
N VAL A 6 27.21 5.46 19.72
CA VAL A 6 26.13 5.18 18.78
C VAL A 6 26.43 3.82 18.14
N GLY A 7 25.66 2.79 18.51
CA GLY A 7 25.76 1.47 17.92
C GLY A 7 25.49 1.52 16.40
N THR A 8 26.18 0.69 15.64
CA THR A 8 26.02 0.60 14.20
C THR A 8 24.70 -0.07 13.81
N ILE A 9 24.21 0.18 12.60
CA ILE A 9 22.98 -0.44 12.06
C ILE A 9 23.07 -1.97 12.10
N ASP A 10 24.25 -2.53 11.92
CA ASP A 10 24.50 -3.98 11.99
C ASP A 10 24.30 -4.57 13.40
N GLU A 11 24.60 -3.81 14.44
CA GLU A 11 24.33 -4.23 15.83
C GLU A 11 22.83 -4.25 16.13
N TYR A 12 22.08 -3.28 15.61
CA TYR A 12 20.62 -3.24 15.74
C TYR A 12 19.95 -4.45 15.03
N ILE A 13 20.39 -4.77 13.82
CA ILE A 13 19.90 -5.93 13.06
C ILE A 13 20.23 -7.24 13.79
N SER A 14 21.40 -7.33 14.42
CA SER A 14 21.80 -8.52 15.18
C SER A 14 20.99 -8.72 16.46
N GLN A 15 20.60 -7.65 17.13
CA GLN A 15 19.72 -7.69 18.31
C GLN A 15 18.29 -8.12 17.93
N GLN A 16 17.76 -7.64 16.81
CA GLN A 16 16.45 -8.03 16.30
C GLN A 16 16.40 -9.54 15.96
N ARG A 17 17.44 -10.08 15.35
CA ARG A 17 17.54 -11.53 15.08
C ARG A 17 17.58 -12.37 16.35
N ARG A 18 18.19 -11.88 17.43
CA ARG A 18 18.27 -12.58 18.73
C ARG A 18 16.93 -12.56 19.48
N SER A 19 16.13 -11.51 19.35
CA SER A 19 14.81 -11.44 19.97
C SER A 19 13.79 -12.32 19.26
N THR A 20 13.86 -12.44 17.93
CA THR A 20 12.99 -13.33 17.15
C THR A 20 13.26 -14.81 17.43
N LEU A 21 14.51 -15.19 17.70
CA LEU A 21 14.85 -16.58 18.07
C LEU A 21 14.42 -16.96 19.52
N ARG A 22 14.20 -15.99 20.41
CA ARG A 22 13.76 -16.30 21.78
C ARG A 22 12.26 -16.51 21.93
N LEU A 23 11.44 -16.08 20.96
CA LEU A 23 9.99 -16.31 20.94
C LEU A 23 9.58 -17.66 20.32
N ALA A 24 10.50 -18.40 19.71
CA ALA A 24 10.24 -19.67 19.05
C ALA A 24 10.32 -20.92 19.97
N VAL A 25 10.51 -20.79 21.28
CA VAL A 25 10.70 -21.93 22.20
C VAL A 25 9.61 -22.04 23.28
N ALA A 26 8.42 -21.53 23.03
CA ALA A 26 7.25 -21.83 23.86
C ALA A 26 6.21 -22.63 23.04
N ALA A 27 6.58 -23.83 22.59
CA ALA A 27 5.63 -24.80 22.04
C ALA A 27 4.93 -25.51 23.21
N VAL A 28 3.69 -25.11 23.46
CA VAL A 28 2.77 -25.84 24.34
C VAL A 28 2.34 -27.12 23.62
N ALA A 29 2.61 -28.25 24.24
CA ALA A 29 2.16 -29.57 23.79
C ALA A 29 0.62 -29.65 23.79
N MET A 30 0.02 -29.93 22.64
CA MET A 30 -1.37 -30.37 22.55
C MET A 30 -1.43 -31.90 22.41
N PRO A 31 -2.41 -32.55 23.04
CA PRO A 31 -2.52 -34.01 23.03
C PRO A 31 -3.03 -34.54 21.70
N ALA A 32 -2.45 -35.67 21.29
CA ALA A 32 -2.82 -36.45 20.14
C ALA A 32 -4.19 -37.11 20.32
N TRP A 33 -5.14 -36.79 19.46
CA TRP A 33 -6.27 -37.64 19.08
C TRP A 33 -6.67 -37.34 17.66
N LEU A 34 -6.37 -38.26 16.77
CA LEU A 34 -7.04 -38.69 15.56
C LEU A 34 -6.02 -39.22 14.54
N GLN A 35 -5.69 -40.50 14.72
CA GLN A 35 -5.20 -41.34 13.61
C GLN A 35 -6.42 -41.84 12.85
N GLY A 36 -6.36 -41.78 11.54
CA GLY A 36 -7.34 -42.45 10.71
C GLY A 36 -7.15 -42.21 9.22
N CYS A 37 -6.52 -43.23 8.59
CA CYS A 37 -6.62 -43.66 7.19
C CYS A 37 -5.87 -42.88 6.10
N SER A 38 -4.79 -43.56 5.74
CA SER A 38 -4.06 -43.55 4.47
C SER A 38 -4.94 -43.86 3.26
N SER A 39 -4.74 -43.17 2.15
CA SER A 39 -4.58 -43.81 0.86
C SER A 39 -3.75 -42.92 -0.05
N ALA A 40 -2.68 -43.50 -0.55
CA ALA A 40 -1.82 -42.96 -1.59
C ALA A 40 -2.59 -42.79 -2.89
N GLY A 41 -2.35 -41.69 -3.57
CA GLY A 41 -2.79 -41.44 -4.92
C GLY A 41 -1.92 -40.37 -5.51
N ASP A 42 -0.89 -40.76 -6.25
CA ASP A 42 -0.13 -39.91 -7.15
C ASP A 42 -1.09 -39.16 -8.07
N ALA A 43 -1.03 -37.85 -8.05
CA ALA A 43 -1.48 -37.05 -9.16
C ALA A 43 -0.55 -35.84 -9.24
N GLN A 44 0.40 -35.97 -10.13
CA GLN A 44 1.14 -34.89 -10.77
C GLN A 44 0.18 -33.92 -11.44
N ASP A 45 0.66 -32.70 -11.50
CA ASP A 45 0.43 -31.69 -12.53
C ASP A 45 -0.93 -30.98 -12.62
N GLY A 46 -0.81 -29.67 -12.68
CA GLY A 46 -1.69 -28.87 -13.52
C GLY A 46 -2.74 -28.05 -12.81
N ALA A 47 -2.35 -27.21 -11.89
CA ALA A 47 -3.15 -26.03 -11.57
C ALA A 47 -2.43 -24.74 -12.00
N GLU A 48 -1.87 -24.74 -13.20
CA GLU A 48 -1.81 -23.52 -14.02
C GLU A 48 -3.26 -23.17 -14.41
N GLY A 49 -4.02 -22.74 -13.42
CA GLY A 49 -5.36 -22.22 -13.63
C GLY A 49 -5.24 -20.98 -14.49
N LEU A 50 -5.56 -21.15 -15.74
CA LEU A 50 -5.92 -20.18 -16.74
C LEU A 50 -6.72 -19.04 -16.11
N ILE A 51 -6.03 -17.97 -15.71
CA ILE A 51 -6.62 -16.63 -15.81
C ILE A 51 -6.56 -16.36 -17.31
N GLY A 52 -7.54 -16.89 -18.02
CA GLY A 52 -7.65 -16.78 -19.46
C GLY A 52 -7.71 -15.33 -19.87
N LYS A 53 -7.28 -15.05 -21.08
CA LYS A 53 -7.45 -13.77 -21.77
C LYS A 53 -8.90 -13.27 -21.81
N GLU A 54 -9.84 -14.05 -21.31
CA GLU A 54 -11.29 -13.76 -21.24
C GLU A 54 -11.72 -12.93 -20.03
N ASN A 55 -10.82 -12.69 -19.04
CA ASN A 55 -11.09 -11.73 -17.95
C ASN A 55 -10.61 -10.31 -18.28
N LEU A 56 -10.27 -10.04 -19.52
CA LEU A 56 -10.20 -8.70 -20.04
C LEU A 56 -11.58 -8.07 -19.88
N ALA A 57 -11.74 -7.22 -18.84
CA ALA A 57 -12.83 -6.28 -18.72
C ALA A 57 -14.12 -6.77 -19.40
N VAL A 58 -14.71 -7.86 -18.89
CA VAL A 58 -16.10 -8.13 -19.21
C VAL A 58 -16.93 -7.13 -18.41
N GLY A 59 -16.72 -5.87 -18.70
CA GLY A 59 -17.73 -4.87 -18.70
C GLY A 59 -18.63 -5.22 -19.89
N GLY A 60 -19.33 -6.34 -19.80
CA GLY A 60 -20.44 -6.61 -20.70
C GLY A 60 -21.36 -5.41 -20.59
N ALA A 61 -21.68 -4.78 -21.72
CA ALA A 61 -22.36 -3.49 -21.83
C ALA A 61 -23.77 -3.45 -21.20
N GLU A 62 -24.17 -4.43 -20.40
CA GLU A 62 -25.54 -4.56 -19.90
C GLU A 62 -25.69 -4.70 -18.37
N GLU A 63 -24.65 -5.04 -17.62
CA GLU A 63 -24.74 -5.15 -16.15
C GLU A 63 -23.82 -4.15 -15.46
N GLY A 64 -24.28 -2.97 -15.20
CA GLY A 64 -23.56 -1.95 -14.43
C GLY A 64 -23.35 -0.66 -15.21
N LYS A 65 -24.42 0.10 -15.35
CA LYS A 65 -24.33 1.47 -15.86
C LYS A 65 -23.79 2.39 -14.77
N GLY A 66 -22.81 3.22 -15.11
CA GLY A 66 -22.29 4.24 -14.24
C GLY A 66 -20.87 3.98 -13.72
N PHE A 67 -20.41 4.87 -12.87
CA PHE A 67 -19.05 4.84 -12.30
C PHE A 67 -18.72 3.54 -11.53
N ARG A 68 -19.73 2.78 -11.09
CA ARG A 68 -19.52 1.52 -10.39
C ARG A 68 -18.97 0.39 -11.26
N ALA A 69 -19.16 0.48 -12.59
CA ALA A 69 -18.69 -0.52 -13.54
C ALA A 69 -17.22 -0.32 -13.95
N ARG A 70 -16.60 0.75 -13.50
CA ARG A 70 -15.21 1.12 -13.87
C ARG A 70 -14.40 1.54 -12.65
N LEU A 71 -13.08 1.60 -12.82
CA LEU A 71 -12.18 2.31 -11.91
C LEU A 71 -11.77 3.65 -12.53
N TYR A 72 -11.51 4.63 -11.65
CA TYR A 72 -10.92 5.89 -12.07
C TYR A 72 -9.86 6.33 -11.07
N THR A 73 -8.60 6.25 -11.51
CA THR A 73 -7.43 6.49 -10.68
C THR A 73 -7.40 5.55 -9.45
N PRO A 74 -7.35 4.23 -9.67
CA PRO A 74 -7.11 3.31 -8.56
C PRO A 74 -5.72 3.57 -7.99
N THR A 75 -5.65 3.95 -6.71
CA THR A 75 -4.38 4.31 -6.06
C THR A 75 -3.78 3.18 -5.25
N PHE A 76 -4.59 2.20 -4.86
CA PHE A 76 -4.14 1.12 -4.00
C PHE A 76 -4.96 -0.15 -4.20
N ILE A 77 -4.29 -1.29 -4.12
CA ILE A 77 -4.92 -2.61 -3.97
C ILE A 77 -4.18 -3.39 -2.90
N GLN A 78 -4.91 -4.02 -1.98
CA GLN A 78 -4.30 -4.79 -0.90
C GLN A 78 -5.20 -5.94 -0.45
N LYS A 79 -4.59 -6.99 0.09
CA LYS A 79 -5.27 -8.07 0.79
C LYS A 79 -5.15 -7.86 2.30
N LEU A 80 -6.26 -7.61 2.96
CA LEU A 80 -6.35 -7.37 4.40
C LEU A 80 -7.32 -8.38 5.00
N ASN A 81 -6.91 -9.09 6.05
CA ASN A 81 -7.74 -10.11 6.74
C ASN A 81 -8.44 -11.09 5.77
N GLY A 82 -7.72 -11.53 4.71
CA GLY A 82 -8.23 -12.47 3.72
C GLY A 82 -9.21 -11.89 2.69
N ARG A 83 -9.40 -10.59 2.64
CA ARG A 83 -10.27 -9.86 1.72
C ARG A 83 -9.45 -8.88 0.89
N TYR A 84 -9.83 -8.66 -0.35
CA TYR A 84 -9.19 -7.74 -1.26
C TYR A 84 -9.89 -6.39 -1.24
N PHE A 85 -9.11 -5.31 -1.17
CA PHE A 85 -9.59 -3.93 -1.18
C PHE A 85 -8.97 -3.18 -2.35
N ILE A 86 -9.76 -2.37 -3.02
CA ILE A 86 -9.31 -1.40 -4.04
C ILE A 86 -9.73 -0.02 -3.59
N VAL A 87 -8.76 0.90 -3.58
CA VAL A 87 -8.99 2.32 -3.35
C VAL A 87 -9.10 3.02 -4.69
N ASP A 88 -10.31 3.46 -5.03
CA ASP A 88 -10.68 4.06 -6.32
C ASP A 88 -10.86 5.58 -6.13
N CYS A 89 -9.72 6.28 -6.15
CA CYS A 89 -9.54 7.64 -5.64
C CYS A 89 -10.52 8.65 -6.24
N TRP A 90 -10.59 8.75 -7.58
CA TRP A 90 -11.45 9.75 -8.22
C TRP A 90 -12.93 9.35 -8.35
N HIS A 91 -13.25 8.10 -8.01
CA HIS A 91 -14.63 7.70 -7.73
C HIS A 91 -15.03 7.89 -6.26
N HIS A 92 -14.11 8.40 -5.42
CA HIS A 92 -14.36 8.68 -4.01
C HIS A 92 -14.91 7.49 -3.25
N ARG A 93 -14.31 6.31 -3.49
CA ARG A 93 -14.77 5.06 -2.89
C ARG A 93 -13.64 4.11 -2.56
N ILE A 94 -13.93 3.22 -1.62
CA ILE A 94 -13.15 2.02 -1.34
C ILE A 94 -14.09 0.85 -1.53
N ILE A 95 -13.66 -0.13 -2.29
CA ILE A 95 -14.45 -1.34 -2.59
C ILE A 95 -13.69 -2.58 -2.18
N HIS A 96 -14.41 -3.67 -1.92
CA HIS A 96 -13.81 -4.93 -1.49
C HIS A 96 -14.52 -6.15 -2.07
N ALA A 97 -13.78 -7.27 -2.15
CA ALA A 97 -14.29 -8.58 -2.52
C ALA A 97 -13.57 -9.69 -1.77
N SER A 98 -14.17 -10.86 -1.66
CA SER A 98 -13.53 -12.05 -1.09
C SER A 98 -12.69 -12.82 -2.11
N ASP A 99 -12.89 -12.55 -3.41
CA ASP A 99 -12.19 -13.19 -4.53
C ASP A 99 -11.83 -12.14 -5.58
N LEU A 100 -10.57 -12.13 -6.04
CA LEU A 100 -10.09 -11.24 -7.11
C LEU A 100 -10.79 -11.48 -8.45
N ASN A 101 -11.28 -12.69 -8.71
CA ASN A 101 -11.99 -13.03 -9.94
C ASN A 101 -13.44 -12.52 -9.95
N THR A 102 -13.90 -11.89 -8.86
CA THR A 102 -15.23 -11.27 -8.80
C THR A 102 -15.32 -10.14 -9.84
N PRO A 103 -16.33 -10.12 -10.74
CA PRO A 103 -16.57 -8.99 -11.63
C PRO A 103 -16.70 -7.68 -10.84
N LEU A 104 -16.10 -6.59 -11.34
CA LEU A 104 -16.02 -5.31 -10.61
C LEU A 104 -17.37 -4.81 -10.10
N VAL A 105 -18.43 -4.97 -10.88
CA VAL A 105 -19.80 -4.57 -10.52
C VAL A 105 -20.38 -5.30 -9.30
N ARG A 106 -19.75 -6.40 -8.90
CA ARG A 106 -20.12 -7.20 -7.72
C ARG A 106 -19.21 -6.94 -6.51
N TRP A 107 -18.19 -6.10 -6.67
CA TRP A 107 -17.41 -5.64 -5.52
C TRP A 107 -18.31 -4.76 -4.64
N GLN A 108 -18.26 -5.00 -3.35
CA GLN A 108 -19.06 -4.27 -2.38
C GLN A 108 -18.34 -2.98 -1.98
N ALA A 109 -19.10 -1.92 -1.75
CA ALA A 109 -18.53 -0.69 -1.22
C ALA A 109 -18.24 -0.82 0.27
N LEU A 110 -17.01 -0.49 0.69
CA LEU A 110 -16.72 -0.14 2.07
C LEU A 110 -17.25 1.26 2.36
N ASP A 111 -16.97 2.20 1.46
CA ASP A 111 -17.41 3.60 1.49
C ASP A 111 -17.50 4.16 0.07
N GLU A 112 -18.51 4.97 -0.22
CA GLU A 112 -18.70 5.69 -1.49
C GLU A 112 -18.79 7.21 -1.31
N ASP A 113 -18.41 7.73 -0.14
CA ASP A 113 -18.42 9.17 0.16
C ASP A 113 -17.10 9.62 0.81
N ILE A 114 -16.02 8.92 0.59
CA ILE A 114 -14.69 9.27 1.09
C ILE A 114 -13.93 10.13 0.08
N ALA A 115 -13.49 11.34 0.48
CA ALA A 115 -12.95 12.33 -0.45
C ALA A 115 -11.52 12.01 -0.89
N GLY A 116 -11.36 11.41 -2.07
CA GLY A 116 -10.07 11.12 -2.68
C GLY A 116 -9.16 10.24 -1.82
N PRO A 117 -9.59 9.04 -1.42
CA PRO A 117 -8.76 8.14 -0.62
C PRO A 117 -7.56 7.65 -1.44
N HIS A 118 -6.44 7.36 -0.77
CA HIS A 118 -5.22 6.88 -1.43
C HIS A 118 -4.74 5.52 -0.95
N SER A 119 -5.04 5.14 0.30
CA SER A 119 -4.70 3.82 0.84
C SER A 119 -5.69 3.34 1.89
N ILE A 120 -5.51 2.12 2.35
CA ILE A 120 -6.23 1.54 3.48
C ILE A 120 -5.28 0.61 4.23
N ALA A 121 -5.30 0.67 5.57
CA ALA A 121 -4.54 -0.21 6.45
C ALA A 121 -5.42 -0.80 7.54
N THR A 122 -4.96 -1.88 8.19
CA THR A 122 -5.70 -2.50 9.30
C THR A 122 -4.75 -3.01 10.37
N ASP A 123 -5.19 -2.92 11.63
CA ASP A 123 -4.63 -3.62 12.78
C ASP A 123 -5.34 -4.96 13.08
N SER A 124 -6.17 -5.42 12.13
CA SER A 124 -7.09 -6.57 12.20
C SER A 124 -8.40 -6.30 12.96
N VAL A 125 -8.56 -5.16 13.61
CA VAL A 125 -9.79 -4.73 14.30
C VAL A 125 -10.44 -3.55 13.56
N LEU A 126 -9.64 -2.53 13.28
CA LEU A 126 -10.04 -1.35 12.53
C LEU A 126 -9.42 -1.36 11.14
N TYR A 127 -10.18 -0.93 10.17
CA TYR A 127 -9.72 -0.57 8.83
C TYR A 127 -9.70 0.94 8.73
N VAL A 128 -8.55 1.52 8.40
CA VAL A 128 -8.31 2.96 8.44
C VAL A 128 -7.90 3.44 7.07
N ALA A 129 -8.58 4.47 6.56
CA ALA A 129 -8.30 5.08 5.27
C ALA A 129 -8.32 6.60 5.36
N GLU A 130 -7.59 7.26 4.47
CA GLU A 130 -7.56 8.71 4.39
C GLU A 130 -8.84 9.25 3.74
N ASP A 131 -9.42 10.27 4.34
CA ASP A 131 -10.39 11.19 3.75
C ASP A 131 -9.62 12.47 3.33
N THR A 132 -8.82 12.32 2.27
CA THR A 132 -7.77 13.27 1.88
C THR A 132 -8.30 14.67 1.67
N GLY A 133 -9.40 14.81 0.95
CA GLY A 133 -10.01 16.12 0.67
C GLY A 133 -10.64 16.77 1.91
N ARG A 134 -10.95 15.99 2.95
CA ARG A 134 -11.49 16.50 4.22
C ARG A 134 -10.44 16.56 5.33
N HIS A 135 -9.16 16.33 5.01
CA HIS A 135 -8.03 16.42 5.96
C HIS A 135 -8.19 15.52 7.18
N GLY A 136 -8.67 14.30 6.98
CA GLY A 136 -8.97 13.38 8.07
C GLY A 136 -8.80 11.92 7.70
N LEU A 137 -9.23 11.07 8.63
CA LEU A 137 -9.28 9.62 8.46
C LEU A 137 -10.69 9.12 8.72
N ARG A 138 -11.02 8.00 8.12
CA ARG A 138 -12.19 7.20 8.47
C ARG A 138 -11.74 5.84 8.97
N ALA A 139 -12.36 5.40 10.07
CA ALA A 139 -12.16 4.07 10.62
C ALA A 139 -13.44 3.25 10.48
N TYR A 140 -13.24 2.01 10.06
CA TYR A 140 -14.33 1.04 9.85
C TYR A 140 -14.05 -0.22 10.66
N ARG A 141 -15.11 -0.92 11.03
CA ARG A 141 -15.05 -2.23 11.68
C ARG A 141 -15.87 -3.23 10.88
N GLU A 142 -15.33 -4.43 10.70
CA GLU A 142 -16.10 -5.54 10.16
C GLU A 142 -17.02 -6.08 11.26
N THR A 143 -18.34 -5.92 11.11
CA THR A 143 -19.36 -6.34 12.08
C THR A 143 -19.87 -7.74 11.78
N ALA A 144 -19.84 -8.13 10.51
CA ALA A 144 -20.06 -9.49 10.05
C ALA A 144 -19.22 -9.70 8.79
N ARG A 145 -18.97 -10.93 8.41
CA ARG A 145 -18.10 -11.25 7.25
C ARG A 145 -18.51 -10.46 6.00
N GLY A 146 -17.70 -9.49 5.63
CA GLY A 146 -17.91 -8.61 4.49
C GLY A 146 -18.87 -7.45 4.72
N HIS A 147 -19.32 -7.25 5.95
CA HIS A 147 -20.14 -6.09 6.31
C HIS A 147 -19.34 -5.16 7.21
N PHE A 148 -19.19 -3.94 6.78
CA PHE A 148 -18.39 -2.93 7.46
C PHE A 148 -19.27 -1.77 7.90
N GLU A 149 -18.96 -1.23 9.06
CA GLU A 149 -19.56 -0.01 9.58
C GLU A 149 -18.47 1.03 9.82
N ARG A 150 -18.73 2.26 9.41
CA ARG A 150 -17.90 3.40 9.78
C ARG A 150 -18.10 3.69 11.25
N VAL A 151 -17.07 3.50 12.06
CA VAL A 151 -17.15 3.66 13.52
C VAL A 151 -16.57 4.97 14.01
N GLN A 152 -15.71 5.63 13.19
CA GLN A 152 -15.10 6.89 13.59
C GLN A 152 -14.67 7.73 12.37
N GLU A 153 -14.76 9.05 12.53
CA GLU A 153 -14.08 10.05 11.71
C GLU A 153 -13.09 10.80 12.59
N VAL A 154 -11.84 10.93 12.12
CA VAL A 154 -10.78 11.65 12.83
C VAL A 154 -10.37 12.82 11.97
N SER A 155 -10.72 14.03 12.37
CA SER A 155 -10.37 15.24 11.66
C SER A 155 -8.99 15.79 12.05
N GLY A 156 -8.43 16.65 11.20
CA GLY A 156 -7.16 17.34 11.48
C GLY A 156 -5.96 16.40 11.54
N VAL A 157 -5.94 15.38 10.68
CA VAL A 157 -4.81 14.47 10.56
C VAL A 157 -3.93 14.93 9.39
N GLY A 158 -3.25 16.03 9.57
CA GLY A 158 -2.44 16.70 8.55
C GLY A 158 -3.25 17.38 7.45
N VAL A 159 -2.56 18.07 6.57
CA VAL A 159 -3.13 18.64 5.35
C VAL A 159 -3.01 17.60 4.24
N ARG A 160 -4.15 17.15 3.71
CA ARG A 160 -4.23 16.11 2.68
C ARG A 160 -3.49 14.82 3.09
N PRO A 161 -3.98 14.08 4.10
CA PRO A 161 -3.40 12.77 4.43
C PRO A 161 -3.46 11.87 3.19
N HIS A 162 -2.37 11.16 2.91
CA HIS A 162 -2.19 10.51 1.61
C HIS A 162 -1.78 9.04 1.68
N ARG A 163 -1.17 8.62 2.76
CA ARG A 163 -0.79 7.23 2.99
C ARG A 163 -0.94 6.87 4.45
N THR A 164 -1.68 5.81 4.69
CA THR A 164 -1.82 5.14 5.99
C THR A 164 -1.19 3.77 5.91
N LEU A 165 -0.38 3.42 6.90
CA LEU A 165 0.11 2.06 7.09
C LEU A 165 0.04 1.66 8.56
N PHE A 166 0.03 0.35 8.83
CA PHE A 166 0.04 -0.18 10.18
C PHE A 166 1.40 -0.80 10.50
N ASP A 167 2.03 -0.30 11.54
CA ASP A 167 3.26 -0.83 12.10
C ASP A 167 2.94 -1.97 13.06
N THR A 168 3.08 -3.20 12.57
CA THR A 168 2.79 -4.40 13.34
C THR A 168 3.75 -4.61 14.52
N LEU A 169 4.97 -4.04 14.47
CA LEU A 169 5.93 -4.15 15.54
C LEU A 169 5.53 -3.31 16.75
N HIS A 170 5.11 -2.07 16.51
CA HIS A 170 4.78 -1.12 17.59
C HIS A 170 3.28 -0.96 17.80
N GLN A 171 2.44 -1.68 17.02
CA GLN A 171 0.97 -1.66 17.13
C GLN A 171 0.38 -0.25 16.99
N GLN A 172 0.77 0.47 15.95
CA GLN A 172 0.37 1.85 15.68
C GLN A 172 0.15 2.09 14.19
N PHE A 173 -0.78 2.98 13.87
CA PHE A 173 -0.94 3.50 12.53
C PHE A 173 -0.02 4.68 12.30
N LEU A 174 0.58 4.76 11.11
CA LEU A 174 1.39 5.88 10.65
C LEU A 174 0.67 6.51 9.47
N VAL A 175 0.48 7.84 9.52
CA VAL A 175 -0.23 8.59 8.48
C VAL A 175 0.58 9.82 8.10
N VAL A 176 0.86 9.98 6.80
CA VAL A 176 1.55 11.18 6.29
C VAL A 176 0.54 12.23 5.86
N GLY A 177 0.72 13.46 6.38
CA GLY A 177 0.11 14.69 5.87
C GLY A 177 0.96 15.24 4.74
N SER A 178 0.48 15.10 3.49
CA SER A 178 1.28 15.41 2.31
C SER A 178 1.49 16.90 2.09
N GLY A 179 0.48 17.73 2.43
CA GLY A 179 0.52 19.16 2.18
C GLY A 179 1.28 19.96 3.25
N ASP A 180 1.38 19.44 4.47
CA ASP A 180 2.08 20.06 5.60
C ASP A 180 3.34 19.30 6.04
N GLN A 181 3.69 18.23 5.30
CA GLN A 181 4.87 17.40 5.56
C GLN A 181 4.91 16.90 7.01
N SER A 182 3.76 16.45 7.51
CA SER A 182 3.60 15.92 8.86
C SER A 182 3.51 14.39 8.88
N ILE A 183 3.88 13.81 10.00
CA ILE A 183 3.61 12.41 10.35
C ILE A 183 2.73 12.37 11.60
N HIS A 184 1.70 11.55 11.55
CA HIS A 184 0.80 11.30 12.66
C HIS A 184 0.90 9.84 13.06
N LEU A 185 1.02 9.57 14.37
CA LEU A 185 0.90 8.25 14.95
C LEU A 185 -0.47 8.14 15.63
N LEU A 186 -1.16 7.03 15.37
CA LEU A 186 -2.42 6.74 16.02
C LEU A 186 -2.40 5.30 16.56
N GLU A 187 -2.99 5.10 17.72
CA GLU A 187 -3.21 3.79 18.32
C GLU A 187 -4.70 3.45 18.33
N ASN A 188 -5.00 2.19 18.14
CA ASN A 188 -6.34 1.68 18.46
C ASN A 188 -6.41 1.42 19.97
N ARG A 189 -7.28 2.16 20.65
CA ARG A 189 -7.59 1.97 22.07
C ARG A 189 -9.05 1.53 22.17
N ASP A 190 -9.24 0.24 22.40
CA ASP A 190 -10.56 -0.38 22.57
C ASP A 190 -11.53 -0.08 21.40
N GLY A 191 -11.01 -0.09 20.17
CA GLY A 191 -11.80 0.16 18.97
C GLY A 191 -11.98 1.63 18.61
N THR A 192 -11.22 2.52 19.24
CA THR A 192 -11.16 3.95 18.96
C THR A 192 -9.74 4.36 18.54
N LEU A 193 -9.60 5.04 17.41
CA LEU A 193 -8.33 5.62 17.00
C LEU A 193 -8.02 6.85 17.85
N VAL A 194 -6.87 6.83 18.50
CA VAL A 194 -6.37 7.94 19.30
C VAL A 194 -5.04 8.42 18.73
N ARG A 195 -4.96 9.69 18.35
CA ARG A 195 -3.69 10.28 17.90
C ARG A 195 -2.74 10.44 19.09
N THR A 196 -1.56 9.85 18.98
CA THR A 196 -0.51 9.86 20.01
C THR A 196 0.64 10.78 19.69
N LEU A 197 0.86 11.06 18.40
CA LEU A 197 1.89 11.98 17.93
C LEU A 197 1.43 12.72 16.69
N GLU A 198 1.82 13.99 16.63
CA GLU A 198 1.88 14.80 15.41
C GLU A 198 3.26 15.43 15.34
N LYS A 199 3.95 15.28 14.22
CA LYS A 199 5.31 15.79 14.06
C LYS A 199 5.55 16.22 12.62
N ARG A 200 6.12 17.40 12.44
CA ARG A 200 6.59 17.85 11.13
C ARG A 200 7.89 17.14 10.73
N VAL A 201 8.09 16.94 9.44
CA VAL A 201 9.31 16.37 8.81
C VAL A 201 10.01 17.49 8.05
N PRO A 202 10.85 18.32 8.73
CA PRO A 202 11.40 19.54 8.15
C PRO A 202 12.32 19.28 6.96
N GLU A 203 12.91 18.09 6.85
CA GLU A 203 13.79 17.71 5.73
C GLU A 203 13.04 17.61 4.40
N LEU A 204 11.72 17.44 4.41
CA LEU A 204 10.89 17.52 3.22
C LEU A 204 10.69 18.96 2.70
N GLY A 205 11.02 19.98 3.51
CA GLY A 205 10.83 21.37 3.12
C GLY A 205 9.37 21.69 2.80
N THR A 206 9.08 21.98 1.54
CA THR A 206 7.72 22.23 1.00
C THR A 206 7.28 21.17 0.00
N GLN A 207 8.01 20.05 -0.10
CA GLN A 207 7.70 18.98 -1.05
C GLN A 207 6.40 18.28 -0.67
N TYR A 208 5.61 17.95 -1.68
CA TYR A 208 4.46 17.09 -1.50
C TYR A 208 4.92 15.64 -1.30
N CYS A 209 4.55 15.02 -0.17
CA CYS A 209 4.94 13.66 0.18
C CYS A 209 3.79 12.70 -0.09
N ARG A 210 3.87 11.89 -1.16
CA ARG A 210 2.77 11.00 -1.56
C ARG A 210 2.70 9.68 -0.81
N SER A 211 3.82 9.21 -0.30
CA SER A 211 3.86 7.89 0.34
C SER A 211 4.83 7.86 1.51
N ILE A 212 4.56 6.93 2.41
CA ILE A 212 5.49 6.45 3.42
C ILE A 212 5.61 4.93 3.31
N THR A 213 6.81 4.41 3.51
CA THR A 213 7.05 2.97 3.53
C THR A 213 7.90 2.60 4.73
N LEU A 214 7.41 1.65 5.53
CA LEU A 214 8.14 1.11 6.67
C LEU A 214 8.93 -0.13 6.24
N HIS A 215 10.24 -0.08 6.37
CA HIS A 215 11.13 -1.19 6.06
C HIS A 215 12.23 -1.32 7.11
N GLN A 216 12.33 -2.49 7.75
CA GLN A 216 13.34 -2.78 8.77
C GLN A 216 13.42 -1.74 9.92
N GLY A 217 12.26 -1.26 10.39
CA GLY A 217 12.17 -0.24 11.44
C GLY A 217 12.50 1.19 10.99
N LEU A 218 12.76 1.38 9.70
CA LEU A 218 12.98 2.68 9.07
C LEU A 218 11.77 3.09 8.24
N LEU A 219 11.32 4.31 8.46
CA LEU A 219 10.24 4.95 7.73
C LEU A 219 10.84 5.83 6.63
N HIS A 220 10.51 5.52 5.39
CA HIS A 220 10.93 6.27 4.22
C HIS A 220 9.79 7.18 3.80
N PHE A 221 9.97 8.50 3.92
CA PHE A 221 9.06 9.50 3.38
C PHE A 221 9.40 9.74 1.92
N VAL A 222 8.44 9.50 1.03
CA VAL A 222 8.62 9.64 -0.41
C VAL A 222 8.12 10.99 -0.86
N GLY A 223 8.99 11.98 -0.73
CA GLY A 223 8.77 13.34 -1.21
C GLY A 223 8.97 13.45 -2.71
N ASN A 224 8.58 14.58 -3.28
CA ASN A 224 8.62 14.80 -4.73
C ASN A 224 10.05 14.72 -5.32
N GLU A 225 11.04 15.15 -4.54
CA GLU A 225 12.45 15.30 -4.95
C GLU A 225 13.40 14.50 -4.07
N ASP A 226 12.94 14.11 -2.87
CA ASP A 226 13.78 13.46 -1.86
C ASP A 226 13.07 12.28 -1.21
N ILE A 227 13.86 11.29 -0.78
CA ILE A 227 13.42 10.27 0.17
C ILE A 227 14.10 10.57 1.50
N VAL A 228 13.30 10.88 2.52
CA VAL A 228 13.78 11.20 3.88
C VAL A 228 13.56 10.01 4.78
N ILE A 229 14.57 9.65 5.59
CA ILE A 229 14.55 8.42 6.38
C ILE A 229 14.50 8.73 7.88
N TYR A 230 13.50 8.18 8.55
CA TYR A 230 13.29 8.27 9.99
C TYR A 230 13.35 6.89 10.64
N ARG A 231 13.67 6.84 11.91
CA ARG A 231 13.49 5.66 12.76
C ARG A 231 12.11 5.72 13.39
N VAL A 232 11.42 4.59 13.44
CA VAL A 232 10.13 4.45 14.12
C VAL A 232 10.33 3.68 15.42
N GLU A 233 9.71 4.18 16.47
CA GLU A 233 9.55 3.54 17.76
C GLU A 233 8.09 3.69 18.20
N ARG A 234 7.69 3.00 19.24
CA ARG A 234 6.33 3.15 19.77
C ARG A 234 6.10 4.59 20.26
N GLY A 235 5.09 5.24 19.70
CA GLY A 235 4.72 6.61 20.07
C GLY A 235 5.72 7.69 19.64
N SER A 236 6.75 7.35 18.86
CA SER A 236 7.74 8.34 18.41
C SER A 236 8.34 8.04 17.04
N VAL A 237 8.82 9.09 16.38
CA VAL A 237 9.64 9.00 15.19
C VAL A 237 10.81 9.98 15.31
N SER A 238 12.00 9.58 14.84
CA SER A 238 13.21 10.39 14.93
C SER A 238 13.99 10.41 13.62
N ALA A 239 14.51 11.57 13.23
CA ALA A 239 15.33 11.70 12.03
C ALA A 239 16.61 10.85 12.15
N THR A 240 16.98 10.18 11.05
CA THR A 240 18.27 9.48 10.97
C THR A 240 19.38 10.38 10.43
N GLY A 241 19.03 11.56 9.91
CA GLY A 241 19.93 12.44 9.19
C GLY A 241 20.19 11.99 7.74
N ARG A 242 19.58 10.89 7.29
CA ARG A 242 19.75 10.39 5.91
C ARG A 242 18.65 10.94 5.01
N VAL A 243 19.07 11.63 3.96
CA VAL A 243 18.23 12.12 2.86
C VAL A 243 18.81 11.59 1.55
N ILE A 244 17.96 11.06 0.69
CA ILE A 244 18.31 10.61 -0.66
C ILE A 244 17.77 11.64 -1.63
N HIS A 245 18.64 12.44 -2.23
CA HIS A 245 18.27 13.39 -3.26
C HIS A 245 18.07 12.66 -4.59
N LEU A 246 16.89 12.80 -5.18
CA LEU A 246 16.56 12.11 -6.43
C LEU A 246 16.97 12.95 -7.64
N PRO A 247 17.63 12.35 -8.64
CA PRO A 247 17.90 12.99 -9.92
C PRO A 247 16.60 13.45 -10.59
N LYS A 248 16.68 14.49 -11.41
CA LYS A 248 15.51 15.13 -12.05
C LYS A 248 14.57 14.14 -12.77
N ASN A 249 15.12 13.10 -13.39
CA ASN A 249 14.34 12.08 -14.09
C ASN A 249 13.62 11.09 -13.16
N TYR A 250 13.87 11.11 -11.85
CA TYR A 250 13.21 10.30 -10.83
C TYR A 250 12.22 11.11 -9.99
N GLN A 251 12.24 12.44 -10.10
CA GLN A 251 11.35 13.33 -9.35
C GLN A 251 9.88 13.10 -9.73
N GLY A 252 8.97 13.59 -8.88
CA GLY A 252 7.55 13.31 -8.99
C GLY A 252 7.17 11.97 -8.36
N SER A 253 7.86 11.58 -7.31
CA SER A 253 7.78 10.28 -6.65
C SER A 253 6.37 9.90 -6.23
N ASN A 254 5.97 8.64 -6.47
CA ASN A 254 4.70 8.09 -6.03
C ASN A 254 4.89 7.13 -4.85
N ASP A 255 5.76 6.12 -4.99
CA ASP A 255 5.96 5.11 -3.95
C ASP A 255 7.36 4.48 -4.02
N ILE A 256 7.79 3.91 -2.90
CA ILE A 256 8.94 3.01 -2.80
C ILE A 256 8.51 1.72 -2.11
N PHE A 257 8.84 0.59 -2.67
CA PHE A 257 8.50 -0.72 -2.11
C PHE A 257 9.72 -1.63 -2.09
N PHE A 258 10.03 -2.20 -0.92
CA PHE A 258 11.16 -3.10 -0.76
C PHE A 258 10.75 -4.54 -1.02
N LEU A 259 11.42 -5.18 -1.97
CA LEU A 259 11.25 -6.60 -2.33
C LEU A 259 12.09 -7.51 -1.43
N GLY A 260 13.17 -6.98 -0.86
CA GLY A 260 14.09 -7.65 0.05
C GLY A 260 14.78 -6.65 0.97
N SER A 261 15.94 -7.01 1.52
CA SER A 261 16.62 -6.20 2.52
C SER A 261 17.13 -4.86 1.99
N ARG A 262 17.45 -4.79 0.70
CA ARG A 262 18.03 -3.59 0.07
C ARG A 262 17.38 -3.23 -1.24
N HIS A 263 17.00 -4.21 -2.07
CA HIS A 263 16.44 -4.00 -3.40
C HIS A 263 14.92 -3.79 -3.36
N GLY A 264 14.41 -3.09 -4.35
CA GLY A 264 13.00 -2.78 -4.44
C GLY A 264 12.58 -2.14 -5.76
N ILE A 265 11.37 -1.66 -5.78
CA ILE A 265 10.79 -0.89 -6.88
C ILE A 265 10.45 0.52 -6.39
N PHE A 266 10.76 1.50 -7.23
CA PHE A 266 10.44 2.89 -7.05
C PHE A 266 9.57 3.36 -8.22
N THR A 267 8.51 4.11 -7.94
CA THR A 267 7.58 4.63 -8.94
C THR A 267 7.49 6.15 -8.88
N SER A 268 7.36 6.77 -10.05
CA SER A 268 7.19 8.23 -10.15
C SER A 268 6.35 8.66 -11.36
N THR A 269 5.93 9.91 -11.36
CA THR A 269 5.17 10.57 -12.42
C THR A 269 6.14 11.31 -13.37
N PRO A 270 5.89 11.32 -14.69
CA PRO A 270 4.90 10.52 -15.40
C PRO A 270 5.43 9.13 -15.76
N GLN A 271 4.63 8.11 -15.59
CA GLN A 271 4.84 6.73 -16.10
C GLN A 271 6.27 6.19 -15.90
N LYS A 272 6.83 6.35 -14.71
CA LYS A 272 8.18 5.90 -14.38
C LYS A 272 8.18 4.82 -13.32
N ALA A 273 8.98 3.78 -13.55
CA ALA A 273 9.26 2.74 -12.57
C ALA A 273 10.72 2.27 -12.70
N PHE A 274 11.36 2.07 -11.57
CA PHE A 274 12.77 1.70 -11.49
C PHE A 274 12.96 0.57 -10.48
N LEU A 275 13.74 -0.44 -10.88
CA LEU A 275 14.23 -1.45 -9.95
C LEU A 275 15.60 -1.01 -9.42
N PHE A 276 15.73 -0.96 -8.10
CA PHE A 276 16.97 -0.59 -7.43
C PHE A 276 17.50 -1.75 -6.59
N SER A 277 18.82 -1.88 -6.52
CA SER A 277 19.52 -2.84 -5.65
C SER A 277 19.93 -2.21 -4.32
N SER A 278 20.01 -0.88 -4.28
CA SER A 278 20.24 -0.08 -3.09
C SER A 278 19.61 1.30 -3.24
N LEU A 279 19.41 2.02 -2.14
CA LEU A 279 18.95 3.42 -2.20
C LEU A 279 19.96 4.34 -2.92
N ASP A 280 21.22 3.96 -2.96
CA ASP A 280 22.26 4.72 -3.66
C ASP A 280 22.06 4.67 -5.18
N ASP A 281 21.43 3.61 -5.70
CA ASP A 281 21.06 3.54 -7.13
C ASP A 281 20.03 4.61 -7.48
N LEU A 282 19.10 4.91 -6.55
CA LEU A 282 18.14 6.00 -6.73
C LEU A 282 18.83 7.36 -6.68
N ALA A 283 19.75 7.58 -5.72
CA ALA A 283 20.51 8.82 -5.59
C ALA A 283 21.38 9.10 -6.82
N ASN A 284 21.98 8.05 -7.38
CA ASN A 284 22.91 8.16 -8.50
C ASN A 284 22.23 8.07 -9.88
N GLY A 285 20.92 7.78 -9.93
CA GLY A 285 20.18 7.59 -11.19
C GLY A 285 20.60 6.35 -11.98
N THR A 286 21.08 5.30 -11.30
CA THR A 286 21.60 4.06 -11.90
C THR A 286 20.63 2.87 -11.74
N ALA A 287 19.45 3.08 -11.14
CA ALA A 287 18.43 2.05 -11.03
C ALA A 287 17.90 1.65 -12.42
N GLN A 288 17.57 0.37 -12.56
CA GLN A 288 17.09 -0.19 -13.83
C GLN A 288 15.71 0.38 -14.18
N ASP A 289 15.59 1.04 -15.33
CA ASP A 289 14.32 1.54 -15.85
C ASP A 289 13.46 0.38 -16.37
N VAL A 290 12.29 0.20 -15.77
CA VAL A 290 11.26 -0.78 -16.16
C VAL A 290 9.96 -0.10 -16.57
N SER A 291 9.99 1.19 -16.83
CA SER A 291 8.81 2.00 -17.18
C SER A 291 8.02 1.46 -18.37
N ALA A 292 8.70 0.82 -19.32
CA ALA A 292 8.07 0.21 -20.49
C ALA A 292 7.09 -0.94 -20.15
N ALA A 293 7.12 -1.46 -18.92
CA ALA A 293 6.17 -2.46 -18.45
C ALA A 293 4.76 -1.90 -18.22
N PHE A 294 4.63 -0.58 -18.10
CA PHE A 294 3.40 0.13 -17.74
C PHE A 294 2.83 0.92 -18.92
N ARG A 295 1.53 1.04 -18.98
CA ARG A 295 0.83 1.90 -19.95
C ARG A 295 0.44 3.24 -19.34
N GLY A 296 0.01 3.22 -18.06
CA GLY A 296 -0.26 4.40 -17.26
C GLY A 296 0.87 4.68 -16.26
N THR A 297 0.65 5.62 -15.38
CA THR A 297 1.59 5.94 -14.30
C THR A 297 1.45 4.91 -13.18
N PRO A 298 2.46 4.07 -12.91
CA PRO A 298 2.44 3.15 -11.77
C PRO A 298 2.42 3.97 -10.47
N TYR A 299 1.51 3.63 -9.55
CA TYR A 299 1.31 4.43 -8.36
C TYR A 299 1.88 3.74 -7.13
N SER A 300 1.08 2.96 -6.43
CA SER A 300 1.53 2.20 -5.25
C SER A 300 1.93 0.77 -5.61
N VAL A 301 2.71 0.16 -4.75
CA VAL A 301 3.08 -1.26 -4.89
C VAL A 301 2.62 -2.03 -3.66
N SER A 302 1.94 -3.15 -3.89
CA SER A 302 1.51 -4.07 -2.84
C SER A 302 1.98 -5.49 -3.17
N ARG A 303 2.17 -6.32 -2.14
CA ARG A 303 2.60 -7.71 -2.32
C ARG A 303 1.67 -8.65 -1.56
N PHE A 304 0.94 -9.47 -2.30
CA PHE A 304 0.11 -10.54 -1.75
C PHE A 304 -0.10 -11.65 -2.78
N ASP A 305 -0.50 -12.84 -2.32
CA ASP A 305 -0.75 -14.01 -3.15
C ASP A 305 0.40 -14.32 -4.15
N GLY A 306 1.65 -14.16 -3.69
CA GLY A 306 2.84 -14.44 -4.48
C GLY A 306 3.11 -13.48 -5.65
N ARG A 307 2.43 -12.34 -5.72
CA ARG A 307 2.58 -11.35 -6.79
C ARG A 307 2.75 -9.93 -6.24
N LEU A 308 3.35 -9.08 -7.06
CA LEU A 308 3.34 -7.62 -6.88
C LEU A 308 2.12 -7.07 -7.62
N TRP A 309 1.37 -6.21 -6.96
CA TRP A 309 0.18 -5.57 -7.50
C TRP A 309 0.42 -4.08 -7.60
N ILE A 310 0.20 -3.52 -8.79
CA ILE A 310 0.52 -2.14 -9.11
C ILE A 310 -0.66 -1.52 -9.85
N PRO A 311 -1.39 -0.58 -9.22
CA PRO A 311 -2.36 0.26 -9.90
C PRO A 311 -1.66 1.24 -10.84
N GLU A 312 -2.26 1.49 -11.98
CA GLU A 312 -1.86 2.52 -12.93
C GLU A 312 -2.91 3.63 -12.95
N ILE A 313 -2.45 4.88 -12.87
CA ILE A 313 -3.28 6.06 -12.70
C ILE A 313 -3.07 7.07 -13.84
N THR A 314 -3.70 8.23 -13.70
CA THR A 314 -3.69 9.37 -14.61
C THR A 314 -4.62 9.14 -15.79
N GLU A 315 -4.12 9.10 -16.99
CA GLU A 315 -4.88 8.91 -18.25
C GLU A 315 -5.27 7.44 -18.47
N TYR A 316 -4.90 6.58 -17.55
CA TYR A 316 -5.07 5.15 -17.66
C TYR A 316 -5.46 4.55 -16.33
N SER A 317 -6.57 3.83 -16.30
CA SER A 317 -7.05 3.19 -15.07
C SER A 317 -6.97 1.69 -15.18
N ALA A 318 -5.91 1.13 -14.61
CA ALA A 318 -5.69 -0.32 -14.60
C ALA A 318 -5.13 -0.83 -13.28
N ILE A 319 -5.27 -2.11 -13.05
CA ILE A 319 -4.57 -2.84 -11.98
C ILE A 319 -3.90 -4.04 -12.62
N ARG A 320 -2.58 -4.10 -12.51
CA ARG A 320 -1.77 -5.21 -12.99
C ARG A 320 -0.96 -5.85 -11.89
N SER A 321 -0.59 -7.09 -12.12
CA SER A 321 0.29 -7.81 -11.22
C SER A 321 1.47 -8.44 -11.97
N TYR A 322 2.59 -8.56 -11.26
CA TYR A 322 3.88 -9.05 -11.73
C TYR A 322 4.40 -10.13 -10.80
N PRO A 323 5.36 -10.98 -11.21
CA PRO A 323 6.01 -11.95 -10.33
C PRO A 323 6.58 -11.28 -9.07
N ALA A 324 6.47 -11.94 -7.90
CA ALA A 324 6.82 -11.35 -6.60
C ALA A 324 8.30 -11.05 -6.40
N GLY A 325 9.19 -11.67 -7.17
CA GLY A 325 10.65 -11.42 -7.12
C GLY A 325 11.08 -10.07 -7.71
N GLY A 326 10.23 -9.47 -8.55
CA GLY A 326 10.54 -8.20 -9.23
C GLY A 326 11.49 -8.34 -10.43
N ASP A 327 12.26 -9.40 -10.52
CA ASP A 327 13.32 -9.59 -11.53
C ASP A 327 12.79 -9.66 -12.98
N SER A 328 11.48 -9.79 -13.16
CA SER A 328 10.83 -9.94 -14.47
C SER A 328 9.66 -8.98 -14.67
N ILE A 329 9.76 -7.75 -14.16
CA ILE A 329 8.74 -6.73 -14.44
C ILE A 329 8.84 -6.32 -15.91
N SER A 330 7.87 -6.76 -16.71
CA SER A 330 7.75 -6.49 -18.14
C SER A 330 6.30 -6.61 -18.57
N GLN A 331 5.96 -6.09 -19.74
CA GLN A 331 4.62 -6.30 -20.31
C GLN A 331 4.29 -7.79 -20.51
N ALA A 332 5.28 -8.60 -20.87
CA ALA A 332 5.10 -10.05 -21.09
C ALA A 332 4.78 -10.81 -19.80
N SER A 333 5.27 -10.35 -18.64
CA SER A 333 5.03 -10.96 -17.32
C SER A 333 3.80 -10.42 -16.61
N ALA A 334 3.22 -9.34 -17.13
CA ALA A 334 2.06 -8.69 -16.54
C ALA A 334 0.80 -9.56 -16.65
N ARG A 335 0.05 -9.63 -15.54
CA ARG A 335 -1.34 -10.13 -15.55
C ARG A 335 -2.26 -8.97 -15.21
N THR A 336 -3.23 -8.72 -16.07
CA THR A 336 -4.20 -7.63 -15.88
C THR A 336 -5.38 -8.14 -15.05
N LEU A 337 -5.69 -7.45 -13.95
CA LEU A 337 -6.91 -7.68 -13.21
C LEU A 337 -8.04 -6.81 -13.77
N PHE A 338 -7.79 -5.51 -13.93
CA PHE A 338 -8.70 -4.55 -14.52
C PHE A 338 -7.94 -3.61 -15.45
N ASP A 339 -8.59 -3.22 -16.56
CA ASP A 339 -8.06 -2.30 -17.55
C ASP A 339 -9.21 -1.53 -18.20
N PHE A 340 -9.39 -0.28 -17.81
CA PHE A 340 -10.48 0.58 -18.29
C PHE A 340 -9.99 1.71 -19.19
N GLY A 341 -8.67 1.88 -19.35
CA GLY A 341 -8.11 2.96 -20.13
C GLY A 341 -8.49 4.34 -19.58
N GLU A 342 -8.85 5.26 -20.46
CA GLU A 342 -9.23 6.63 -20.12
C GLU A 342 -10.58 6.70 -19.38
N PRO A 343 -10.78 7.70 -18.48
CA PRO A 343 -12.05 7.90 -17.80
C PRO A 343 -13.14 8.34 -18.76
N ASP A 344 -14.34 7.85 -18.54
CA ASP A 344 -15.54 8.33 -19.24
C ASP A 344 -16.14 9.59 -18.59
N SER A 345 -17.18 10.14 -19.22
CA SER A 345 -17.85 11.35 -18.71
C SER A 345 -18.48 11.16 -17.33
N GLN A 346 -18.98 9.97 -17.02
CA GLN A 346 -19.59 9.67 -15.72
C GLN A 346 -18.53 9.60 -14.62
N SER A 347 -17.37 9.02 -14.90
CA SER A 347 -16.22 9.02 -14.00
C SER A 347 -15.72 10.44 -13.73
N MET A 348 -15.63 11.26 -14.77
CA MET A 348 -15.22 12.66 -14.63
C MET A 348 -16.24 13.50 -13.84
N GLU A 349 -17.53 13.24 -14.01
CA GLU A 349 -18.60 13.88 -13.24
C GLU A 349 -18.50 13.46 -11.76
N ARG A 350 -18.33 12.17 -11.50
CA ARG A 350 -18.18 11.65 -10.12
C ARG A 350 -17.01 12.31 -9.38
N LYS A 351 -15.88 12.50 -10.04
CA LYS A 351 -14.72 13.21 -9.48
C LYS A 351 -15.06 14.63 -8.99
N ARG A 352 -15.95 15.34 -9.70
CA ARG A 352 -16.30 16.73 -9.37
C ARG A 352 -17.29 16.84 -8.20
N GLN A 353 -18.01 15.76 -7.88
CA GLN A 353 -19.06 15.78 -6.84
C GLN A 353 -18.49 15.96 -5.43
N ILE A 354 -17.26 15.56 -5.20
CA ILE A 354 -16.62 15.66 -3.89
C ILE A 354 -15.30 16.44 -4.07
N PRO A 355 -15.13 17.61 -3.43
CA PRO A 355 -13.88 18.35 -3.45
C PRO A 355 -12.72 17.55 -2.84
N THR A 356 -11.55 17.58 -3.47
CA THR A 356 -10.34 16.86 -3.03
C THR A 356 -9.14 17.79 -2.91
#